data_0979ec53f22d03f8066a3522d8b89721
#
_entry.id   0979ec53f22d03f8066a3522d8b89721
#
_cell.length_a   1.000
_cell.length_b   1.000
_cell.length_c   1.000
_cell.angle_alpha   90.00
_cell.angle_beta   90.00
_cell.angle_gamma   90.00
#
_symmetry.space_group_name_H-M   'P 1'
#
loop_
_entity.id
_entity.type
_entity.pdbx_description
1 polymer ?
#
loop_
_entity_poly.entity_id
_entity_poly.type
_entity_poly.pdbx_seq_one_letter_code
_entity_poly.pdbx_strand_id
1 'polypeptide(L)'
;MKLTTRYEQTSCRLIVEGLPDLSAGQDSSTIGILTGFTMGLAGQTELEGKREHLQALLSAVIPYARHLLSGVPKAFGEADAPVAIAPGDGCHQLELRSSQPNTPPLTLRLDDAELADLVRCLDQLRLDARLALPFEAPPLVPLARKELRHRQPLMRRIAAPLVGVAAFAISAALIAMLPTPKPAPQTVPETAAPAKGG
;
A
#
# COMPACT_ATOMS: atom_id res chain seq x y z
N MET A 1 -23.14 -28.22 -16.60
CA MET A 1 -23.96 -27.51 -15.59
C MET A 1 -23.25 -26.21 -15.28
N LYS A 2 -23.92 -25.04 -15.36
CA LYS A 2 -23.33 -23.75 -15.05
C LYS A 2 -23.24 -23.60 -13.53
N LEU A 3 -22.10 -23.24 -13.00
CA LEU A 3 -21.86 -22.99 -11.60
C LEU A 3 -21.81 -21.48 -11.35
N THR A 4 -22.29 -21.05 -10.19
CA THR A 4 -22.29 -19.65 -9.79
C THR A 4 -21.79 -19.53 -8.37
N THR A 5 -20.85 -18.62 -8.15
CA THR A 5 -20.33 -18.29 -6.82
C THR A 5 -20.51 -16.79 -6.57
N ARG A 6 -20.92 -16.43 -5.36
CA ARG A 6 -21.23 -15.05 -4.97
C ARG A 6 -20.37 -14.62 -3.78
N TYR A 7 -19.81 -13.44 -3.88
CA TYR A 7 -19.08 -12.72 -2.83
C TYR A 7 -19.80 -11.41 -2.57
N GLU A 8 -20.11 -11.13 -1.33
CA GLU A 8 -20.93 -9.98 -0.97
C GLU A 8 -20.37 -9.26 0.25
N GLN A 9 -20.27 -7.95 0.13
CA GLN A 9 -19.94 -7.00 1.17
C GLN A 9 -21.02 -5.91 1.19
N THR A 10 -20.93 -4.96 2.10
CA THR A 10 -21.96 -3.93 2.27
C THR A 10 -22.20 -3.11 0.99
N SER A 11 -21.14 -2.68 0.33
CA SER A 11 -21.18 -1.83 -0.86
C SER A 11 -20.75 -2.55 -2.15
N CYS A 12 -20.30 -3.81 -2.07
CA CYS A 12 -19.81 -4.55 -3.22
C CYS A 12 -20.42 -5.95 -3.29
N ARG A 13 -20.90 -6.32 -4.47
CA ARG A 13 -21.36 -7.68 -4.80
C ARG A 13 -20.64 -8.15 -6.05
N LEU A 14 -19.99 -9.29 -5.97
CA LEU A 14 -19.31 -9.94 -7.08
C LEU A 14 -19.87 -11.34 -7.29
N ILE A 15 -20.43 -11.58 -8.46
CA ILE A 15 -20.98 -12.87 -8.88
C ILE A 15 -20.09 -13.41 -10.00
N VAL A 16 -19.64 -14.64 -9.85
CA VAL A 16 -18.77 -15.31 -10.81
C VAL A 16 -19.50 -16.54 -11.33
N GLU A 17 -19.52 -16.69 -12.64
CA GLU A 17 -20.19 -17.77 -13.34
C GLU A 17 -19.21 -18.55 -14.19
N GLY A 18 -19.33 -19.87 -14.19
CA GLY A 18 -18.42 -20.71 -14.95
C GLY A 18 -18.88 -22.15 -15.08
N LEU A 19 -17.99 -22.95 -15.66
CA LEU A 19 -18.17 -24.37 -15.89
C LEU A 19 -17.04 -25.14 -15.20
N PRO A 20 -17.30 -26.38 -14.75
CA PRO A 20 -16.21 -27.25 -14.30
C PRO A 20 -15.34 -27.65 -15.47
N ASP A 21 -14.03 -27.70 -15.25
CA ASP A 21 -13.08 -28.22 -16.23
C ASP A 21 -12.83 -29.72 -15.96
N LEU A 22 -13.70 -30.57 -16.51
CA LEU A 22 -13.59 -32.01 -16.35
C LEU A 22 -12.36 -32.60 -17.06
N SER A 23 -11.81 -31.90 -18.05
CA SER A 23 -10.61 -32.34 -18.79
C SER A 23 -9.36 -32.22 -17.93
N ALA A 24 -9.34 -31.29 -16.97
CA ALA A 24 -8.27 -31.11 -15.99
C ALA A 24 -8.44 -32.01 -14.74
N GLY A 25 -9.41 -32.90 -14.71
CA GLY A 25 -9.69 -33.77 -13.56
C GLY A 25 -10.27 -33.03 -12.35
N GLN A 26 -10.86 -31.86 -12.57
CA GLN A 26 -11.50 -31.09 -11.51
C GLN A 26 -12.87 -31.68 -11.14
N ASP A 27 -13.27 -31.44 -9.88
CA ASP A 27 -14.59 -31.81 -9.39
C ASP A 27 -15.68 -31.00 -10.12
N SER A 28 -16.83 -31.62 -10.31
CA SER A 28 -18.02 -31.02 -10.94
C SER A 28 -18.56 -29.79 -10.15
N SER A 29 -18.13 -29.60 -8.90
CA SER A 29 -18.49 -28.45 -8.05
C SER A 29 -17.53 -27.27 -8.17
N THR A 30 -16.42 -27.41 -8.89
CA THR A 30 -15.35 -26.41 -9.02
C THR A 30 -15.42 -25.70 -10.36
N ILE A 31 -15.35 -24.36 -10.34
CA ILE A 31 -15.29 -23.55 -11.56
C ILE A 31 -13.85 -23.55 -12.08
N GLY A 32 -13.62 -24.24 -13.19
CA GLY A 32 -12.34 -24.27 -13.91
C GLY A 32 -12.32 -23.37 -15.14
N ILE A 33 -13.49 -23.10 -15.72
CA ILE A 33 -13.64 -22.24 -16.89
C ILE A 33 -14.61 -21.12 -16.54
N LEU A 34 -14.09 -19.87 -16.46
CA LEU A 34 -14.92 -18.70 -16.21
C LEU A 34 -15.67 -18.31 -17.48
N THR A 35 -16.99 -18.21 -17.41
CA THR A 35 -17.84 -17.73 -18.52
C THR A 35 -18.08 -16.23 -18.42
N GLY A 36 -18.13 -15.67 -17.21
CA GLY A 36 -18.30 -14.25 -16.98
C GLY A 36 -18.38 -13.92 -15.49
N PHE A 37 -18.40 -12.65 -15.19
CA PHE A 37 -18.70 -12.15 -13.85
C PHE A 37 -19.59 -10.92 -13.94
N THR A 38 -20.34 -10.68 -12.87
CA THR A 38 -21.11 -9.47 -12.67
C THR A 38 -20.67 -8.82 -11.37
N MET A 39 -20.38 -7.53 -11.39
CA MET A 39 -19.96 -6.75 -10.22
C MET A 39 -20.92 -5.58 -10.03
N GLY A 40 -21.55 -5.49 -8.87
CA GLY A 40 -22.37 -4.37 -8.43
C GLY A 40 -21.65 -3.61 -7.32
N LEU A 41 -21.55 -2.31 -7.46
CA LEU A 41 -21.09 -1.36 -6.43
C LEU A 41 -22.26 -0.48 -6.00
N ALA A 42 -22.39 -0.17 -4.71
CA ALA A 42 -23.50 0.62 -4.19
C ALA A 42 -23.59 1.97 -4.91
N GLY A 43 -24.79 2.29 -5.41
CA GLY A 43 -25.05 3.54 -6.13
C GLY A 43 -24.45 3.62 -7.55
N GLN A 44 -23.79 2.56 -8.03
CA GLN A 44 -23.16 2.51 -9.35
C GLN A 44 -23.89 1.52 -10.27
N THR A 45 -23.61 1.65 -11.56
CA THR A 45 -24.10 0.69 -12.56
C THR A 45 -23.51 -0.69 -12.34
N GLU A 46 -24.31 -1.73 -12.54
CA GLU A 46 -23.84 -3.11 -12.52
C GLU A 46 -22.92 -3.36 -13.74
N LEU A 47 -21.77 -3.96 -13.49
CA LEU A 47 -20.72 -4.18 -14.46
C LEU A 47 -20.64 -5.66 -14.80
N GLU A 48 -20.59 -5.96 -16.08
CA GLU A 48 -20.38 -7.32 -16.59
C GLU A 48 -19.01 -7.42 -17.27
N GLY A 49 -18.34 -8.52 -17.09
CA GLY A 49 -17.03 -8.74 -17.68
C GLY A 49 -16.64 -10.19 -17.84
N LYS A 50 -15.55 -10.38 -18.56
CA LYS A 50 -14.92 -11.68 -18.80
C LYS A 50 -13.70 -11.85 -17.90
N ARG A 51 -13.05 -13.02 -18.01
CA ARG A 51 -11.87 -13.37 -17.23
C ARG A 51 -10.76 -12.31 -17.30
N GLU A 52 -10.49 -11.74 -18.46
CA GLU A 52 -9.47 -10.71 -18.68
C GLU A 52 -9.73 -9.45 -17.86
N HIS A 53 -11.01 -9.01 -17.77
CA HIS A 53 -11.39 -7.86 -16.95
C HIS A 53 -11.26 -8.15 -15.46
N LEU A 54 -11.59 -9.36 -15.01
CA LEU A 54 -11.45 -9.77 -13.64
C LEU A 54 -9.98 -9.87 -13.23
N GLN A 55 -9.11 -10.40 -14.09
CA GLN A 55 -7.67 -10.42 -13.90
C GLN A 55 -7.10 -9.00 -13.83
N ALA A 56 -7.56 -8.10 -14.71
CA ALA A 56 -7.14 -6.71 -14.69
C ALA A 56 -7.58 -5.97 -13.42
N LEU A 57 -8.80 -6.23 -12.92
CA LEU A 57 -9.27 -5.73 -11.63
C LEU A 57 -8.36 -6.17 -10.49
N LEU A 58 -8.03 -7.45 -10.41
CA LEU A 58 -7.10 -7.98 -9.41
C LEU A 58 -5.73 -7.31 -9.48
N SER A 59 -5.21 -7.17 -10.71
CA SER A 59 -3.86 -6.62 -10.96
C SER A 59 -3.76 -5.11 -10.69
N ALA A 60 -4.85 -4.36 -10.78
CA ALA A 60 -4.89 -2.93 -10.51
C ALA A 60 -5.29 -2.62 -9.06
N VAL A 61 -6.42 -3.17 -8.59
CA VAL A 61 -7.05 -2.80 -7.31
C VAL A 61 -6.24 -3.30 -6.11
N ILE A 62 -5.75 -4.54 -6.12
CA ILE A 62 -5.03 -5.10 -4.98
C ILE A 62 -3.71 -4.36 -4.69
N PRO A 63 -2.82 -4.13 -5.67
CA PRO A 63 -1.61 -3.35 -5.39
C PRO A 63 -1.91 -1.88 -5.08
N TYR A 64 -2.96 -1.28 -5.67
CA TYR A 64 -3.40 0.06 -5.32
C TYR A 64 -3.75 0.18 -3.83
N ALA A 65 -4.61 -0.70 -3.33
CA ALA A 65 -4.99 -0.72 -1.92
C ALA A 65 -3.78 -0.91 -0.98
N ARG A 66 -2.84 -1.79 -1.33
CA ARG A 66 -1.58 -1.98 -0.59
C ARG A 66 -0.74 -0.71 -0.55
N HIS A 67 -0.68 0.03 -1.65
CA HIS A 67 0.03 1.31 -1.71
C HIS A 67 -0.64 2.38 -0.85
N LEU A 68 -1.96 2.44 -0.81
CA LEU A 68 -2.70 3.35 0.09
C LEU A 68 -2.34 3.09 1.55
N LEU A 69 -2.31 1.82 1.98
CA LEU A 69 -1.89 1.44 3.33
C LEU A 69 -0.46 1.88 3.66
N SER A 70 0.41 1.97 2.65
CA SER A 70 1.77 2.49 2.83
C SER A 70 1.84 4.02 2.97
N GLY A 71 0.73 4.73 2.74
CA GLY A 71 0.66 6.19 2.73
C GLY A 71 1.28 6.84 1.48
N VAL A 72 1.46 6.07 0.40
CA VAL A 72 1.97 6.55 -0.88
C VAL A 72 0.90 6.35 -1.95
N PRO A 73 0.06 7.34 -2.26
CA PRO A 73 -0.92 7.23 -3.32
C PRO A 73 -0.22 7.13 -4.68
N LYS A 74 -0.59 6.11 -5.47
CA LYS A 74 -0.03 5.86 -6.80
C LYS A 74 -1.09 5.23 -7.69
N ALA A 75 -1.17 5.66 -8.94
CA ALA A 75 -2.04 5.03 -9.93
C ALA A 75 -1.51 3.64 -10.33
N PHE A 76 -2.42 2.72 -10.58
CA PHE A 76 -2.18 1.36 -11.07
C PHE A 76 -3.06 1.08 -12.28
N GLY A 77 -2.56 0.25 -13.16
CA GLY A 77 -3.11 -0.01 -14.49
C GLY A 77 -2.30 0.70 -15.56
N GLU A 78 -1.97 -0.01 -16.63
CA GLU A 78 -1.30 0.56 -17.81
C GLU A 78 -2.28 1.39 -18.63
N ALA A 79 -1.76 2.27 -19.51
CA ALA A 79 -2.59 3.14 -20.33
C ALA A 79 -3.59 2.37 -21.22
N ASP A 80 -3.23 1.16 -21.64
CA ASP A 80 -4.07 0.29 -22.50
C ASP A 80 -4.76 -0.84 -21.72
N ALA A 81 -4.56 -0.91 -20.41
CA ALA A 81 -5.19 -1.95 -19.59
C ALA A 81 -6.71 -1.74 -19.52
N PRO A 82 -7.50 -2.84 -19.47
CA PRO A 82 -8.95 -2.75 -19.35
C PRO A 82 -9.39 -2.10 -18.03
N VAL A 83 -8.52 -2.11 -17.02
CA VAL A 83 -8.81 -1.51 -15.70
C VAL A 83 -7.62 -0.68 -15.24
N ALA A 84 -7.89 0.54 -14.81
CA ALA A 84 -6.95 1.40 -14.12
C ALA A 84 -7.59 1.99 -12.87
N ILE A 85 -6.79 2.27 -11.85
CA ILE A 85 -7.23 2.93 -10.63
C ILE A 85 -6.22 3.99 -10.20
N ALA A 86 -6.72 5.15 -9.81
CA ALA A 86 -5.90 6.29 -9.42
C ALA A 86 -6.49 7.01 -8.21
N PRO A 87 -5.65 7.68 -7.39
CA PRO A 87 -6.14 8.57 -6.36
C PRO A 87 -6.81 9.79 -6.99
N GLY A 88 -8.00 10.15 -6.50
CA GLY A 88 -8.72 11.36 -6.82
C GLY A 88 -8.73 12.33 -5.63
N ASP A 89 -9.48 13.41 -5.76
CA ASP A 89 -9.69 14.36 -4.67
C ASP A 89 -10.76 13.82 -3.70
N GLY A 90 -10.28 13.27 -2.58
CA GLY A 90 -11.13 12.64 -1.56
C GLY A 90 -11.84 11.36 -2.01
N CYS A 91 -11.38 10.71 -3.07
CA CYS A 91 -11.97 9.48 -3.59
C CYS A 91 -10.93 8.67 -4.38
N HIS A 92 -11.32 7.46 -4.81
CA HIS A 92 -10.55 6.61 -5.71
C HIS A 92 -11.27 6.55 -7.07
N GLN A 93 -10.54 6.81 -8.14
CA GLN A 93 -11.10 6.76 -9.49
C GLN A 93 -10.75 5.43 -10.13
N LEU A 94 -11.76 4.58 -10.29
CA LEU A 94 -11.67 3.31 -11.01
C LEU A 94 -12.14 3.52 -12.45
N GLU A 95 -11.24 3.35 -13.39
CA GLU A 95 -11.50 3.47 -14.82
C GLU A 95 -11.59 2.09 -15.45
N LEU A 96 -12.68 1.85 -16.16
CA LEU A 96 -12.97 0.60 -16.84
C LEU A 96 -13.11 0.87 -18.33
N ARG A 97 -12.34 0.14 -19.14
CA ARG A 97 -12.34 0.26 -20.58
C ARG A 97 -12.98 -0.96 -21.21
N SER A 98 -13.88 -0.72 -22.12
CA SER A 98 -14.52 -1.78 -22.90
C SER A 98 -13.54 -2.33 -23.93
N SER A 99 -13.63 -3.64 -24.21
CA SER A 99 -12.96 -4.27 -25.36
C SER A 99 -13.59 -3.87 -26.70
N GLN A 100 -14.73 -3.19 -26.69
CA GLN A 100 -15.37 -2.70 -27.92
C GLN A 100 -14.72 -1.38 -28.37
N PRO A 101 -14.34 -1.26 -29.65
CA PRO A 101 -13.78 -0.03 -30.19
C PRO A 101 -14.81 1.11 -30.09
N ASN A 102 -14.31 2.33 -29.86
CA ASN A 102 -15.11 3.57 -29.73
C ASN A 102 -16.08 3.64 -28.55
N THR A 103 -15.96 2.77 -27.55
CA THR A 103 -16.71 2.90 -26.30
C THR A 103 -15.91 3.76 -25.32
N PRO A 104 -16.47 4.87 -24.83
CA PRO A 104 -15.77 5.70 -23.86
C PRO A 104 -15.52 4.93 -22.56
N PRO A 105 -14.40 5.16 -21.86
CA PRO A 105 -14.12 4.52 -20.58
C PRO A 105 -15.16 4.94 -19.55
N LEU A 106 -15.57 3.99 -18.72
CA LEU A 106 -16.43 4.25 -17.57
C LEU A 106 -15.57 4.57 -16.36
N THR A 107 -15.75 5.72 -15.77
CA THR A 107 -15.06 6.14 -14.55
C THR A 107 -16.01 6.06 -13.37
N LEU A 108 -15.66 5.24 -12.39
CA LEU A 108 -16.37 5.11 -11.13
C LEU A 108 -15.58 5.80 -10.02
N ARG A 109 -16.29 6.53 -9.16
CA ARG A 109 -15.72 7.17 -7.99
C ARG A 109 -16.07 6.32 -6.77
N LEU A 110 -15.05 5.83 -6.09
CA LEU A 110 -15.18 5.00 -4.90
C LEU A 110 -14.69 5.79 -3.69
N ASP A 111 -15.40 5.68 -2.59
CA ASP A 111 -14.89 6.10 -1.29
C ASP A 111 -13.99 5.01 -0.66
N ASP A 112 -13.42 5.29 0.52
CA ASP A 112 -12.53 4.35 1.22
C ASP A 112 -13.27 3.06 1.61
N ALA A 113 -14.55 3.12 1.96
CA ALA A 113 -15.35 1.97 2.37
C ALA A 113 -15.72 1.09 1.16
N GLU A 114 -16.13 1.70 0.05
CA GLU A 114 -16.42 1.01 -1.21
C GLU A 114 -15.17 0.33 -1.77
N LEU A 115 -14.02 1.00 -1.72
CA LEU A 115 -12.74 0.38 -2.10
C LEU A 115 -12.39 -0.80 -1.20
N ALA A 116 -12.57 -0.67 0.12
CA ALA A 116 -12.29 -1.76 1.06
C ALA A 116 -13.20 -2.97 0.81
N ASP A 117 -14.47 -2.76 0.54
CA ASP A 117 -15.42 -3.82 0.22
C ASP A 117 -15.11 -4.50 -1.11
N LEU A 118 -14.71 -3.73 -2.14
CA LEU A 118 -14.23 -4.26 -3.41
C LEU A 118 -13.00 -5.15 -3.21
N VAL A 119 -12.02 -4.69 -2.44
CA VAL A 119 -10.80 -5.45 -2.13
C VAL A 119 -11.15 -6.76 -1.41
N ARG A 120 -12.08 -6.73 -0.44
CA ARG A 120 -12.52 -7.93 0.28
C ARG A 120 -13.20 -8.94 -0.64
N CYS A 121 -14.07 -8.49 -1.55
CA CYS A 121 -14.69 -9.36 -2.55
C CYS A 121 -13.64 -10.03 -3.44
N LEU A 122 -12.64 -9.27 -3.91
CA LEU A 122 -11.56 -9.77 -4.74
C LEU A 122 -10.61 -10.73 -3.98
N ASP A 123 -10.33 -10.47 -2.71
CA ASP A 123 -9.54 -11.38 -1.88
C ASP A 123 -10.28 -12.68 -1.56
N GLN A 124 -11.59 -12.61 -1.26
CA GLN A 124 -12.42 -13.80 -1.09
C GLN A 124 -12.44 -14.66 -2.34
N LEU A 125 -12.63 -14.05 -3.52
CA LEU A 125 -12.58 -14.72 -4.81
C LEU A 125 -11.25 -15.44 -5.02
N ARG A 126 -10.14 -14.78 -4.73
CA ARG A 126 -8.78 -15.34 -4.91
C ARG A 126 -8.49 -16.53 -4.00
N LEU A 127 -9.08 -16.55 -2.81
CA LEU A 127 -8.84 -17.57 -1.77
C LEU A 127 -9.87 -18.69 -1.81
N ASP A 128 -10.88 -18.60 -2.68
CA ASP A 128 -11.94 -19.61 -2.76
C ASP A 128 -11.47 -20.87 -3.48
N ALA A 129 -11.38 -21.98 -2.76
CA ALA A 129 -11.00 -23.27 -3.30
C ALA A 129 -11.96 -23.82 -4.36
N ARG A 130 -13.21 -23.30 -4.45
CA ARG A 130 -14.19 -23.64 -5.48
C ARG A 130 -13.88 -23.02 -6.84
N LEU A 131 -12.88 -22.12 -6.90
CA LEU A 131 -12.40 -21.51 -8.13
C LEU A 131 -10.99 -22.03 -8.42
N ALA A 132 -10.89 -23.00 -9.32
CA ALA A 132 -9.59 -23.48 -9.80
C ALA A 132 -9.08 -22.65 -11.01
N LEU A 133 -9.26 -21.32 -10.93
CA LEU A 133 -8.81 -20.40 -11.95
C LEU A 133 -7.41 -19.89 -11.59
N PRO A 134 -6.40 -20.06 -12.47
CA PRO A 134 -5.08 -19.50 -12.22
C PRO A 134 -5.12 -17.96 -12.41
N PHE A 135 -5.48 -17.25 -11.35
CA PHE A 135 -5.30 -15.81 -11.31
C PHE A 135 -3.85 -15.48 -10.93
N GLU A 136 -3.20 -14.68 -11.75
CA GLU A 136 -1.88 -14.17 -11.43
C GLU A 136 -1.99 -13.20 -10.24
N ALA A 137 -1.36 -13.57 -9.14
CA ALA A 137 -1.27 -12.66 -8.02
C ALA A 137 -0.31 -11.51 -8.38
N PRO A 138 -0.72 -10.24 -8.20
CA PRO A 138 0.17 -9.12 -8.47
C PRO A 138 1.42 -9.23 -7.60
N PRO A 139 2.63 -9.04 -8.18
CA PRO A 139 3.88 -9.20 -7.47
C PRO A 139 3.98 -8.24 -6.28
N LEU A 140 4.53 -8.70 -5.18
CA LEU A 140 4.85 -7.88 -4.02
C LEU A 140 6.15 -7.10 -4.32
N VAL A 141 6.01 -5.94 -4.94
CA VAL A 141 7.15 -5.06 -5.21
C VAL A 141 7.35 -4.12 -4.03
N PRO A 142 8.54 -4.09 -3.41
CA PRO A 142 8.82 -3.14 -2.34
C PRO A 142 8.78 -1.71 -2.89
N LEU A 143 8.34 -0.76 -2.04
CA LEU A 143 8.29 0.65 -2.40
C LEU A 143 9.68 1.17 -2.82
N ALA A 144 9.75 1.84 -3.96
CA ALA A 144 10.97 2.47 -4.41
C ALA A 144 11.37 3.61 -3.46
N ARG A 145 12.67 3.85 -3.28
CA ARG A 145 13.18 4.94 -2.43
C ARG A 145 12.62 6.32 -2.80
N LYS A 146 12.31 6.53 -4.08
CA LYS A 146 11.67 7.77 -4.56
C LYS A 146 10.25 7.91 -4.03
N GLU A 147 9.48 6.83 -3.97
CA GLU A 147 8.10 6.79 -3.47
C GLU A 147 8.05 7.04 -1.95
N LEU A 148 9.02 6.51 -1.20
CA LEU A 148 9.16 6.76 0.24
C LEU A 148 9.39 8.25 0.57
N ARG A 149 9.94 9.03 -0.36
CA ARG A 149 10.12 10.48 -0.16
C ARG A 149 8.79 11.24 -0.10
N HIS A 150 7.74 10.76 -0.75
CA HIS A 150 6.41 11.38 -0.71
C HIS A 150 5.69 11.14 0.64
N ARG A 151 6.09 10.14 1.41
CA ARG A 151 5.47 9.78 2.68
C ARG A 151 5.64 10.84 3.78
N GLN A 152 6.69 11.64 3.70
CA GLN A 152 6.94 12.75 4.65
C GLN A 152 7.30 14.02 3.90
N PRO A 153 6.60 15.14 4.12
CA PRO A 153 6.94 16.42 3.51
C PRO A 153 8.36 16.82 3.89
N LEU A 154 9.08 17.41 2.93
CA LEU A 154 10.49 17.80 3.08
C LEU A 154 10.75 18.61 4.35
N MET A 155 9.81 19.50 4.72
CA MET A 155 9.88 20.31 5.93
C MET A 155 9.98 19.47 7.22
N ARG A 156 9.23 18.38 7.33
CA ARG A 156 9.33 17.49 8.50
C ARG A 156 10.63 16.69 8.55
N ARG A 157 11.22 16.38 7.37
CA ARG A 157 12.51 15.68 7.29
C ARG A 157 13.68 16.56 7.76
N ILE A 158 13.61 17.86 7.44
CA ILE A 158 14.68 18.83 7.73
C ILE A 158 14.48 19.41 9.13
N ALA A 159 13.25 19.47 9.63
CA ALA A 159 12.96 20.06 10.95
C ALA A 159 13.72 19.38 12.10
N ALA A 160 13.75 18.04 12.14
CA ALA A 160 14.44 17.32 13.21
C ALA A 160 15.96 17.58 13.26
N PRO A 161 16.74 17.48 12.17
CA PRO A 161 18.17 17.81 12.20
C PRO A 161 18.43 19.30 12.47
N LEU A 162 17.59 20.22 11.95
CA LEU A 162 17.75 21.66 12.22
C LEU A 162 17.51 21.99 13.68
N VAL A 163 16.48 21.44 14.30
CA VAL A 163 16.22 21.61 15.74
C VAL A 163 17.36 21.03 16.57
N GLY A 164 17.91 19.88 16.19
CA GLY A 164 19.05 19.27 16.85
C GLY A 164 20.32 20.15 16.78
N VAL A 165 20.64 20.68 15.61
CA VAL A 165 21.77 21.60 15.43
C VAL A 165 21.57 22.90 16.24
N ALA A 166 20.38 23.48 16.23
CA ALA A 166 20.05 24.68 17.00
C ALA A 166 20.18 24.42 18.50
N ALA A 167 19.64 23.32 19.01
CA ALA A 167 19.76 22.94 20.42
C ALA A 167 21.21 22.73 20.84
N PHE A 168 22.01 22.07 20.00
CA PHE A 168 23.44 21.88 20.24
C PHE A 168 24.20 23.20 20.28
N ALA A 169 23.94 24.10 19.31
CA ALA A 169 24.57 25.42 19.29
C ALA A 169 24.24 26.27 20.52
N ILE A 170 22.96 26.25 20.97
CA ILE A 170 22.54 26.94 22.20
C ILE A 170 23.23 26.35 23.42
N SER A 171 23.29 25.02 23.52
CA SER A 171 23.96 24.36 24.68
C SER A 171 25.44 24.66 24.69
N ALA A 172 26.13 24.67 23.57
CA ALA A 172 27.55 25.01 23.45
C ALA A 172 27.80 26.47 23.84
N ALA A 173 26.94 27.41 23.42
CA ALA A 173 27.03 28.81 23.80
C ALA A 173 26.83 29.02 25.31
N LEU A 174 25.86 28.33 25.92
CA LEU A 174 25.64 28.37 27.36
C LEU A 174 26.84 27.82 28.13
N ILE A 175 27.45 26.74 27.72
CA ILE A 175 28.66 26.16 28.32
C ILE A 175 29.83 27.14 28.21
N ALA A 176 29.99 27.81 27.06
CA ALA A 176 31.05 28.78 26.86
C ALA A 176 30.90 30.05 27.72
N MET A 177 29.68 30.36 28.16
CA MET A 177 29.41 31.49 29.09
C MET A 177 29.62 31.13 30.57
N LEU A 178 29.74 29.85 30.93
CA LEU A 178 30.02 29.44 32.28
C LEU A 178 31.46 29.84 32.66
N PRO A 179 31.68 30.47 33.82
CA PRO A 179 33.03 30.81 34.29
C PRO A 179 33.83 29.51 34.49
N THR A 180 35.00 29.44 33.85
CA THR A 180 35.91 28.30 34.00
C THR A 180 36.29 28.16 35.49
N PRO A 181 36.14 26.97 36.08
CA PRO A 181 36.56 26.75 37.47
C PRO A 181 38.06 27.04 37.57
N LYS A 182 38.42 27.91 38.52
CA LYS A 182 39.81 28.23 38.80
C LYS A 182 40.55 26.94 39.18
N PRO A 183 41.69 26.61 38.54
CA PRO A 183 42.42 25.40 38.88
C PRO A 183 42.79 25.43 40.37
N ALA A 184 42.48 24.37 41.08
CA ALA A 184 42.84 24.22 42.48
C ALA A 184 44.37 24.32 42.62
N PRO A 185 44.90 25.02 43.65
CA PRO A 185 46.35 25.13 43.88
C PRO A 185 46.91 23.70 44.04
N GLN A 186 47.85 23.34 43.19
CA GLN A 186 48.59 22.08 43.32
C GLN A 186 49.38 22.17 44.65
N THR A 187 49.03 21.38 45.63
CA THR A 187 49.86 21.15 46.81
C THR A 187 51.08 20.37 46.33
N VAL A 188 52.20 21.09 46.25
CA VAL A 188 53.50 20.48 46.03
C VAL A 188 53.79 19.55 47.23
N PRO A 189 54.08 18.26 47.04
CA PRO A 189 54.45 17.39 48.15
C PRO A 189 55.76 17.90 48.74
N GLU A 190 55.70 18.25 50.01
CA GLU A 190 56.85 18.66 50.82
C GLU A 190 57.86 17.51 50.87
N THR A 191 59.02 17.76 50.26
CA THR A 191 60.14 16.79 50.25
C THR A 191 60.61 16.58 51.68
N ALA A 192 60.35 15.38 52.24
CA ALA A 192 60.87 14.97 53.55
C ALA A 192 62.40 15.07 53.58
N ALA A 193 62.90 15.86 54.49
CA ALA A 193 64.36 16.00 54.77
C ALA A 193 64.97 14.69 55.22
N PRO A 194 66.22 14.33 54.84
CA PRO A 194 66.86 13.07 55.26
C PRO A 194 67.24 13.16 56.76
N ALA A 195 66.80 12.20 57.53
CA ALA A 195 67.26 12.00 58.95
C ALA A 195 68.75 11.64 58.94
N LYS A 196 69.52 12.50 59.60
CA LYS A 196 70.92 12.26 60.00
C LYS A 196 70.94 11.14 61.02
N GLY A 197 71.58 10.00 60.68
CA GLY A 197 71.97 8.97 61.60
C GLY A 197 73.16 9.40 62.47
N GLY A 198 73.13 9.02 63.70
CA GLY A 198 74.19 8.90 64.58
C GLY A 198 74.38 7.44 65.06
#